data_53917b86f19a31e60aefdad67b20acff
#
_entry.id   53917b86f19a31e60aefdad67b20acff
#
_cell.length_a   1.000
_cell.length_b   1.000
_cell.length_c   1.000
_cell.angle_alpha   90.00
_cell.angle_beta   90.00
_cell.angle_gamma   90.00
#
_symmetry.space_group_name_H-M   'P 1'
#
loop_
_entity.id
_entity.type
_entity.pdbx_description
1 polymer ?
#
loop_
_entity_poly.entity_id
_entity_poly.type
_entity_poly.pdbx_seq_one_letter_code
_entity_poly.pdbx_strand_id
1 'polypeptide(L)'
;MSDPRKRNSAAMTDGPSRAPARSYLKSIGFNDKDLARPIVGVAHEWIETMPCNFNHRRLAERVKEGVRAAGGTPMEVNTISVSDGVSMGTDGMRASLISREIVADSIEIASVGHSFDALVVIVGCDKTIPAGAMVLARLNIPGLVLYSGSIAPGRFRERDVTIQDVFEGVGAHAAGKMSAADLMELENVACPGAGACGGQFTANTMATALEFLGISPPGANTVPATDSGKNDTAFEAGRLVMSLLDQGACPRDFITRESIENAITAVLATGGSTNGVLHLMAIASEAGVPLELEDFDRISARVPILADLKPWGTYVATDVFKAGGLSVIARELLKGGHLHGDVRYVDGQTLSDVAAAAAETQGQCVIASIDNPIKETGGLLILRGNLAPDGCVIKVSGQKREVFSGPARVFDGEEACFEAVIAQDIEPGSFVVIRNEGPAGGPGTVSYTHLTLPTSALV
;
A
#
# COMPACT_ATOMS: atom_id res chain seq x y z
N MET A 1 -32.29 -14.60 22.25
CA MET A 1 -32.45 -13.45 21.33
C MET A 1 -31.20 -13.38 20.49
N SER A 2 -31.32 -13.09 19.21
CA SER A 2 -30.15 -12.84 18.33
C SER A 2 -29.42 -11.60 18.78
N ASP A 3 -28.11 -11.58 18.60
CA ASP A 3 -27.30 -10.39 18.87
C ASP A 3 -27.72 -9.26 17.90
N PRO A 4 -28.03 -8.05 18.37
CA PRO A 4 -28.50 -6.94 17.52
C PRO A 4 -27.46 -6.48 16.48
N ARG A 5 -26.20 -6.85 16.66
CA ARG A 5 -25.12 -6.59 15.71
C ARG A 5 -25.12 -7.49 14.48
N LYS A 6 -25.89 -8.59 14.48
CA LYS A 6 -26.10 -9.48 13.33
C LYS A 6 -27.00 -8.83 12.29
N ARG A 7 -26.43 -7.90 11.54
CA ARG A 7 -27.16 -7.14 10.51
C ARG A 7 -27.41 -7.97 9.24
N ASN A 8 -26.39 -8.74 8.84
CA ASN A 8 -26.39 -9.58 7.63
C ASN A 8 -26.45 -11.08 7.99
N SER A 9 -25.61 -11.52 8.92
CA SER A 9 -25.43 -12.93 9.25
C SER A 9 -26.66 -13.58 9.89
N ALA A 10 -27.60 -12.80 10.43
CA ALA A 10 -28.87 -13.30 10.89
C ALA A 10 -29.65 -14.09 9.78
N ALA A 11 -29.57 -13.59 8.53
CA ALA A 11 -30.19 -14.27 7.38
C ALA A 11 -29.59 -15.66 7.09
N MET A 12 -28.32 -15.87 7.48
CA MET A 12 -27.61 -17.13 7.29
C MET A 12 -27.80 -18.11 8.46
N THR A 13 -27.88 -17.63 9.70
CA THR A 13 -27.77 -18.49 10.89
C THR A 13 -28.98 -18.49 11.78
N ASP A 14 -29.97 -17.60 11.64
CA ASP A 14 -31.06 -17.46 12.60
C ASP A 14 -32.34 -18.16 12.14
N GLY A 15 -33.15 -18.62 13.11
CA GLY A 15 -34.42 -19.28 12.88
C GLY A 15 -34.34 -20.77 12.50
N PRO A 16 -35.47 -21.49 12.57
CA PRO A 16 -35.50 -22.91 12.30
C PRO A 16 -35.16 -23.31 10.86
N SER A 17 -35.53 -22.50 9.88
CA SER A 17 -35.23 -22.72 8.44
C SER A 17 -33.73 -22.72 8.12
N ARG A 18 -32.90 -22.14 9.00
CA ARG A 18 -31.44 -22.09 8.84
C ARG A 18 -30.71 -23.24 9.56
N ALA A 19 -31.43 -24.24 10.08
CA ALA A 19 -30.80 -25.40 10.69
C ALA A 19 -29.83 -26.16 9.77
N PRO A 20 -30.08 -26.32 8.45
CA PRO A 20 -29.09 -26.92 7.54
C PRO A 20 -27.79 -26.12 7.48
N ALA A 21 -27.85 -24.79 7.34
CA ALA A 21 -26.65 -23.93 7.31
C ALA A 21 -25.85 -24.04 8.62
N ARG A 22 -26.52 -23.98 9.77
CA ARG A 22 -25.88 -24.20 11.07
C ARG A 22 -25.26 -25.58 11.21
N SER A 23 -25.91 -26.63 10.64
CA SER A 23 -25.37 -27.97 10.66
C SER A 23 -24.01 -28.06 9.94
N TYR A 24 -23.90 -27.45 8.75
CA TYR A 24 -22.60 -27.35 8.04
C TYR A 24 -21.55 -26.59 8.85
N LEU A 25 -21.89 -25.44 9.43
CA LEU A 25 -20.94 -24.68 10.24
C LEU A 25 -20.53 -25.44 11.50
N LYS A 26 -21.45 -26.17 12.14
CA LYS A 26 -21.12 -27.02 13.29
C LYS A 26 -20.19 -28.16 12.94
N SER A 27 -20.29 -28.72 11.73
CA SER A 27 -19.41 -29.81 11.28
C SER A 27 -17.94 -29.44 11.17
N ILE A 28 -17.63 -28.11 11.03
CA ILE A 28 -16.29 -27.57 10.97
C ILE A 28 -15.85 -26.86 12.26
N GLY A 29 -16.60 -27.04 13.36
CA GLY A 29 -16.19 -26.68 14.71
C GLY A 29 -16.91 -25.47 15.34
N PHE A 30 -17.78 -24.75 14.62
CA PHE A 30 -18.57 -23.67 15.23
C PHE A 30 -19.67 -24.25 16.15
N ASN A 31 -19.93 -23.60 17.26
CA ASN A 31 -20.97 -23.99 18.19
C ASN A 31 -22.11 -22.96 18.24
N ASP A 32 -23.19 -23.26 19.02
CA ASP A 32 -24.36 -22.38 19.12
C ASP A 32 -24.00 -20.97 19.64
N LYS A 33 -23.01 -20.85 20.52
CA LYS A 33 -22.57 -19.54 21.03
C LYS A 33 -21.87 -18.71 19.93
N ASP A 34 -21.07 -19.37 19.11
CA ASP A 34 -20.41 -18.72 17.98
C ASP A 34 -21.43 -18.22 16.97
N LEU A 35 -22.41 -19.07 16.61
CA LEU A 35 -23.43 -18.74 15.61
C LEU A 35 -24.48 -17.73 16.11
N ALA A 36 -24.55 -17.49 17.42
CA ALA A 36 -25.39 -16.45 18.00
C ALA A 36 -24.76 -15.04 17.94
N ARG A 37 -23.46 -14.95 17.66
CA ARG A 37 -22.68 -13.71 17.57
C ARG A 37 -22.64 -13.17 16.14
N PRO A 38 -22.31 -11.88 15.93
CA PRO A 38 -22.07 -11.35 14.59
C PRO A 38 -20.85 -12.03 13.95
N ILE A 39 -20.92 -12.24 12.65
CA ILE A 39 -19.87 -12.88 11.87
C ILE A 39 -19.00 -11.82 11.21
N VAL A 40 -17.70 -11.88 11.53
CA VAL A 40 -16.69 -10.95 10.97
C VAL A 40 -15.83 -11.70 9.99
N GLY A 41 -15.81 -11.25 8.73
CA GLY A 41 -14.86 -11.72 7.73
C GLY A 41 -13.44 -11.24 8.06
N VAL A 42 -12.46 -12.14 7.97
CA VAL A 42 -11.04 -11.83 8.03
C VAL A 42 -10.43 -12.24 6.70
N ALA A 43 -10.34 -11.29 5.78
CA ALA A 43 -9.84 -11.53 4.44
C ALA A 43 -8.34 -11.25 4.35
N HIS A 44 -7.63 -12.07 3.56
CA HIS A 44 -6.21 -11.86 3.28
C HIS A 44 -5.78 -12.56 1.98
N GLU A 45 -4.60 -12.21 1.49
CA GLU A 45 -4.06 -12.66 0.21
C GLU A 45 -2.74 -13.44 0.41
N TRP A 46 -2.72 -14.37 1.37
CA TRP A 46 -1.53 -15.21 1.60
C TRP A 46 -1.28 -16.15 0.43
N ILE A 47 -0.03 -16.19 -0.01
CA ILE A 47 0.49 -17.15 -0.99
C ILE A 47 2.00 -17.35 -0.75
N GLU A 48 2.53 -18.55 -0.98
CA GLU A 48 3.95 -18.87 -0.72
C GLU A 48 4.92 -18.11 -1.63
N THR A 49 4.48 -17.74 -2.83
CA THR A 49 5.31 -17.03 -3.83
C THR A 49 5.43 -15.53 -3.56
N MET A 50 4.93 -15.02 -2.44
CA MET A 50 4.81 -13.58 -2.19
C MET A 50 5.32 -13.18 -0.79
N PRO A 51 6.58 -12.76 -0.66
CA PRO A 51 7.16 -12.33 0.61
C PRO A 51 6.35 -11.22 1.29
N CYS A 52 5.76 -10.32 0.52
CA CYS A 52 4.96 -9.21 1.02
C CYS A 52 3.75 -9.66 1.87
N ASN A 53 3.15 -10.80 1.51
CA ASN A 53 1.94 -11.33 2.15
C ASN A 53 2.22 -12.59 3.00
N PHE A 54 3.47 -12.98 3.14
CA PHE A 54 3.82 -14.26 3.78
C PHE A 54 3.42 -14.34 5.25
N ASN A 55 3.36 -13.21 5.94
CA ASN A 55 2.95 -13.13 7.34
C ASN A 55 1.42 -13.03 7.56
N HIS A 56 0.60 -12.95 6.49
CA HIS A 56 -0.84 -12.74 6.60
C HIS A 56 -1.56 -13.80 7.43
N ARG A 57 -1.24 -15.09 7.28
CA ARG A 57 -1.84 -16.14 8.10
C ARG A 57 -1.63 -15.94 9.59
N ARG A 58 -0.41 -15.55 9.98
CA ARG A 58 -0.10 -15.25 11.39
C ARG A 58 -0.89 -14.06 11.89
N LEU A 59 -1.02 -13.01 11.09
CA LEU A 59 -1.78 -11.82 11.45
C LEU A 59 -3.29 -12.12 11.47
N ALA A 60 -3.80 -12.95 10.55
CA ALA A 60 -5.20 -13.37 10.54
C ALA A 60 -5.59 -14.08 11.85
N GLU A 61 -4.73 -14.95 12.39
CA GLU A 61 -4.98 -15.56 13.70
C GLU A 61 -5.08 -14.52 14.82
N ARG A 62 -4.20 -13.52 14.82
CA ARG A 62 -4.23 -12.44 15.82
C ARG A 62 -5.49 -11.56 15.68
N VAL A 63 -5.90 -11.23 14.46
CA VAL A 63 -7.17 -10.53 14.20
C VAL A 63 -8.36 -11.35 14.72
N LYS A 64 -8.39 -12.66 14.42
CA LYS A 64 -9.45 -13.56 14.90
C LYS A 64 -9.51 -13.62 16.43
N GLU A 65 -8.38 -13.63 17.12
CA GLU A 65 -8.34 -13.55 18.58
C GLU A 65 -8.95 -12.23 19.09
N GLY A 66 -8.63 -11.09 18.48
CA GLY A 66 -9.21 -9.79 18.80
C GLY A 66 -10.73 -9.74 18.60
N VAL A 67 -11.22 -10.28 17.47
CA VAL A 67 -12.66 -10.39 17.19
C VAL A 67 -13.37 -11.24 18.26
N ARG A 68 -12.80 -12.40 18.61
CA ARG A 68 -13.38 -13.27 19.66
C ARG A 68 -13.40 -12.60 21.01
N ALA A 69 -12.34 -11.88 21.37
CA ALA A 69 -12.23 -11.15 22.63
C ALA A 69 -13.30 -10.04 22.75
N ALA A 70 -13.68 -9.44 21.60
CA ALA A 70 -14.73 -8.42 21.53
C ALA A 70 -16.14 -9.00 21.27
N GLY A 71 -16.30 -10.32 21.30
CA GLY A 71 -17.60 -10.96 21.26
C GLY A 71 -18.15 -11.21 19.84
N GLY A 72 -17.31 -11.20 18.81
CA GLY A 72 -17.64 -11.59 17.44
C GLY A 72 -17.23 -13.04 17.14
N THR A 73 -17.68 -13.55 16.00
CA THR A 73 -17.26 -14.83 15.43
C THR A 73 -16.48 -14.57 14.14
N PRO A 74 -15.16 -14.72 14.14
CA PRO A 74 -14.35 -14.50 12.94
C PRO A 74 -14.44 -15.69 11.99
N MET A 75 -14.52 -15.41 10.69
CA MET A 75 -14.40 -16.37 9.60
C MET A 75 -13.36 -15.91 8.60
N GLU A 76 -12.34 -16.73 8.39
CA GLU A 76 -11.20 -16.41 7.53
C GLU A 76 -11.52 -16.68 6.06
N VAL A 77 -11.09 -15.75 5.20
CA VAL A 77 -11.17 -15.85 3.74
C VAL A 77 -9.80 -15.59 3.15
N ASN A 78 -9.28 -16.50 2.34
CA ASN A 78 -8.07 -16.30 1.56
C ASN A 78 -8.42 -16.11 0.09
N THR A 79 -7.80 -15.13 -0.55
CA THR A 79 -7.91 -14.89 -2.00
C THR A 79 -6.55 -14.92 -2.68
N ILE A 80 -6.54 -14.69 -4.00
CA ILE A 80 -5.33 -14.69 -4.83
C ILE A 80 -4.46 -13.46 -4.54
N SER A 81 -3.19 -13.55 -4.93
CA SER A 81 -2.32 -12.38 -5.05
C SER A 81 -1.24 -12.61 -6.11
N VAL A 82 -0.69 -11.52 -6.66
CA VAL A 82 0.45 -11.53 -7.57
C VAL A 82 1.55 -10.67 -6.98
N SER A 83 2.76 -11.21 -6.91
CA SER A 83 3.92 -10.47 -6.40
C SER A 83 4.58 -9.69 -7.54
N ASP A 84 4.42 -8.38 -7.57
CA ASP A 84 5.07 -7.53 -8.56
C ASP A 84 6.59 -7.75 -8.59
N GLY A 85 7.23 -7.80 -7.40
CA GLY A 85 8.66 -7.98 -7.31
C GLY A 85 9.19 -9.33 -7.81
N VAL A 86 8.37 -10.39 -7.74
CA VAL A 86 8.75 -11.73 -8.21
C VAL A 86 8.39 -11.93 -9.70
N SER A 87 7.26 -11.39 -10.14
CA SER A 87 6.81 -11.51 -11.54
C SER A 87 7.40 -10.47 -12.47
N MET A 88 8.06 -9.45 -11.94
CA MET A 88 8.70 -8.38 -12.71
C MET A 88 9.67 -8.95 -13.76
N GLY A 89 9.60 -8.44 -15.01
CA GLY A 89 10.41 -8.93 -16.12
C GLY A 89 9.97 -10.27 -16.71
N THR A 90 8.77 -10.72 -16.40
CA THR A 90 8.16 -11.92 -16.97
C THR A 90 6.75 -11.62 -17.48
N ASP A 91 6.21 -12.47 -18.35
CA ASP A 91 4.80 -12.37 -18.79
C ASP A 91 3.81 -12.41 -17.62
N GLY A 92 4.21 -12.97 -16.48
CA GLY A 92 3.41 -12.97 -15.24
C GLY A 92 3.06 -11.58 -14.72
N MET A 93 3.87 -10.57 -15.05
CA MET A 93 3.61 -9.18 -14.66
C MET A 93 2.31 -8.63 -15.27
N ARG A 94 1.85 -9.16 -16.42
CA ARG A 94 0.57 -8.80 -17.05
C ARG A 94 -0.65 -9.12 -16.17
N ALA A 95 -0.50 -10.05 -15.23
CA ALA A 95 -1.53 -10.36 -14.23
C ALA A 95 -1.55 -9.39 -13.04
N SER A 96 -0.52 -8.55 -12.88
CA SER A 96 -0.36 -7.70 -11.70
C SER A 96 -1.51 -6.71 -11.53
N LEU A 97 -1.73 -5.78 -12.47
CA LEU A 97 -2.76 -4.75 -12.29
C LEU A 97 -4.17 -5.34 -12.22
N ILE A 98 -4.48 -6.34 -13.06
CA ILE A 98 -5.80 -6.98 -13.06
C ILE A 98 -6.07 -7.74 -11.75
N SER A 99 -5.03 -8.22 -11.06
CA SER A 99 -5.20 -8.89 -9.77
C SER A 99 -5.84 -7.98 -8.71
N ARG A 100 -5.65 -6.66 -8.80
CA ARG A 100 -6.31 -5.70 -7.91
C ARG A 100 -7.84 -5.83 -7.95
N GLU A 101 -8.40 -5.89 -9.17
CA GLU A 101 -9.84 -6.05 -9.36
C GLU A 101 -10.31 -7.43 -8.87
N ILE A 102 -9.60 -8.49 -9.28
CA ILE A 102 -9.95 -9.87 -8.90
C ILE A 102 -9.91 -10.07 -7.38
N VAL A 103 -8.93 -9.49 -6.69
CA VAL A 103 -8.86 -9.53 -5.22
C VAL A 103 -10.07 -8.84 -4.62
N ALA A 104 -10.41 -7.62 -5.06
CA ALA A 104 -11.58 -6.89 -4.57
C ALA A 104 -12.87 -7.68 -4.84
N ASP A 105 -13.06 -8.17 -6.07
CA ASP A 105 -14.24 -8.95 -6.48
C ASP A 105 -14.39 -10.24 -5.68
N SER A 106 -13.30 -10.97 -5.46
CA SER A 106 -13.35 -12.24 -4.73
C SER A 106 -13.69 -12.06 -3.24
N ILE A 107 -13.16 -11.01 -2.61
CA ILE A 107 -13.50 -10.67 -1.21
C ILE A 107 -14.95 -10.20 -1.12
N GLU A 108 -15.43 -9.40 -2.08
CA GLU A 108 -16.83 -8.98 -2.16
C GLU A 108 -17.77 -10.18 -2.27
N ILE A 109 -17.52 -11.07 -3.24
CA ILE A 109 -18.34 -12.27 -3.45
C ILE A 109 -18.37 -13.15 -2.19
N ALA A 110 -17.22 -13.35 -1.54
CA ALA A 110 -17.16 -14.13 -0.30
C ALA A 110 -17.95 -13.45 0.83
N SER A 111 -17.82 -12.14 0.97
CA SER A 111 -18.48 -11.35 2.03
C SER A 111 -20.00 -11.34 1.87
N VAL A 112 -20.49 -11.10 0.65
CA VAL A 112 -21.93 -11.11 0.32
C VAL A 112 -22.48 -12.52 0.43
N GLY A 113 -21.80 -13.52 -0.17
CA GLY A 113 -22.23 -14.92 -0.18
C GLY A 113 -22.35 -15.54 1.21
N HIS A 114 -21.54 -15.10 2.17
CA HIS A 114 -21.55 -15.58 3.55
C HIS A 114 -22.10 -14.55 4.55
N SER A 115 -22.69 -13.47 4.06
CA SER A 115 -23.42 -12.46 4.85
C SER A 115 -22.64 -11.95 6.04
N PHE A 116 -21.39 -11.53 5.85
CA PHE A 116 -20.57 -10.97 6.94
C PHE A 116 -21.17 -9.66 7.45
N ASP A 117 -21.13 -9.46 8.77
CA ASP A 117 -21.62 -8.26 9.44
C ASP A 117 -20.55 -7.16 9.44
N ALA A 118 -19.27 -7.54 9.41
CA ALA A 118 -18.13 -6.66 9.36
C ALA A 118 -16.94 -7.36 8.68
N LEU A 119 -15.92 -6.58 8.28
CA LEU A 119 -14.77 -7.09 7.51
C LEU A 119 -13.45 -6.45 7.98
N VAL A 120 -12.44 -7.29 8.21
CA VAL A 120 -11.04 -6.87 8.27
C VAL A 120 -10.33 -7.40 7.04
N VAL A 121 -9.63 -6.53 6.30
CA VAL A 121 -8.82 -6.93 5.14
C VAL A 121 -7.35 -6.73 5.49
N ILE A 122 -6.58 -7.82 5.53
CA ILE A 122 -5.12 -7.79 5.76
C ILE A 122 -4.45 -7.71 4.40
N VAL A 123 -3.64 -6.69 4.17
CA VAL A 123 -3.05 -6.35 2.88
C VAL A 123 -1.54 -6.15 2.97
N GLY A 124 -0.78 -6.36 1.88
CA GLY A 124 0.68 -6.30 1.98
C GLY A 124 1.46 -5.86 0.75
N CYS A 125 0.85 -5.72 -0.42
CA CYS A 125 1.59 -5.43 -1.65
C CYS A 125 0.91 -4.39 -2.53
N ASP A 126 1.60 -4.04 -3.61
CA ASP A 126 1.24 -3.01 -4.60
C ASP A 126 -0.25 -3.02 -4.96
N LYS A 127 -0.79 -4.19 -5.31
CA LYS A 127 -2.17 -4.32 -5.80
C LYS A 127 -3.16 -4.76 -4.71
N THR A 128 -2.70 -5.50 -3.71
CA THR A 128 -3.58 -5.99 -2.63
C THR A 128 -4.00 -4.87 -1.68
N ILE A 129 -3.12 -3.88 -1.44
CA ILE A 129 -3.44 -2.74 -0.57
C ILE A 129 -4.60 -1.90 -1.14
N PRO A 130 -4.56 -1.40 -2.38
CA PRO A 130 -5.71 -0.68 -2.94
C PRO A 130 -6.94 -1.57 -3.11
N ALA A 131 -6.79 -2.86 -3.42
CA ALA A 131 -7.93 -3.79 -3.51
C ALA A 131 -8.70 -3.89 -2.18
N GLY A 132 -7.98 -3.94 -1.05
CA GLY A 132 -8.59 -3.94 0.27
C GLY A 132 -9.42 -2.68 0.55
N ALA A 133 -8.94 -1.51 0.15
CA ALA A 133 -9.70 -0.26 0.27
C ALA A 133 -10.91 -0.22 -0.68
N MET A 134 -10.73 -0.68 -1.93
CA MET A 134 -11.80 -0.74 -2.93
C MET A 134 -12.95 -1.62 -2.48
N VAL A 135 -12.67 -2.84 -2.00
CA VAL A 135 -13.73 -3.75 -1.54
C VAL A 135 -14.46 -3.22 -0.30
N LEU A 136 -13.76 -2.57 0.63
CA LEU A 136 -14.41 -1.92 1.77
C LEU A 136 -15.32 -0.78 1.33
N ALA A 137 -14.85 0.08 0.42
CA ALA A 137 -15.67 1.16 -0.14
C ALA A 137 -16.90 0.62 -0.86
N ARG A 138 -16.77 -0.47 -1.62
CA ARG A 138 -17.83 -1.11 -2.41
C ARG A 138 -18.90 -1.74 -1.53
N LEU A 139 -18.49 -2.59 -0.59
CA LEU A 139 -19.39 -3.28 0.35
C LEU A 139 -20.05 -2.32 1.34
N ASN A 140 -19.35 -1.33 1.77
CA ASN A 140 -19.79 -0.34 2.76
C ASN A 140 -20.44 -0.95 4.01
N ILE A 141 -19.88 -2.05 4.50
CA ILE A 141 -20.18 -2.64 5.82
C ILE A 141 -19.06 -2.25 6.80
N PRO A 142 -19.32 -2.22 8.12
CA PRO A 142 -18.27 -1.91 9.10
C PRO A 142 -16.99 -2.67 8.84
N GLY A 143 -15.87 -1.97 8.70
CA GLY A 143 -14.63 -2.62 8.31
C GLY A 143 -13.42 -1.71 8.30
N LEU A 144 -12.24 -2.31 8.26
CA LEU A 144 -10.95 -1.63 8.22
C LEU A 144 -9.91 -2.43 7.44
N VAL A 145 -8.84 -1.74 7.02
CA VAL A 145 -7.67 -2.36 6.42
C VAL A 145 -6.54 -2.47 7.44
N LEU A 146 -5.88 -3.61 7.48
CA LEU A 146 -4.66 -3.84 8.25
C LEU A 146 -3.49 -4.08 7.29
N TYR A 147 -2.55 -3.15 7.21
CA TYR A 147 -1.31 -3.36 6.48
C TYR A 147 -0.39 -4.33 7.21
N SER A 148 0.14 -5.33 6.51
CA SER A 148 0.98 -6.39 7.09
C SER A 148 2.40 -5.96 7.45
N GLY A 149 2.81 -4.77 7.01
CA GLY A 149 4.08 -4.15 7.35
C GLY A 149 5.16 -4.30 6.27
N SER A 150 6.15 -3.40 6.33
CA SER A 150 7.32 -3.40 5.48
C SER A 150 8.37 -4.41 5.94
N ILE A 151 9.19 -4.89 4.99
CA ILE A 151 10.38 -5.71 5.26
C ILE A 151 11.46 -4.84 5.92
N ALA A 152 12.26 -5.43 6.79
CA ALA A 152 13.48 -4.80 7.30
C ALA A 152 14.53 -4.71 6.17
N PRO A 153 15.43 -3.72 6.19
CA PRO A 153 16.59 -3.74 5.31
C PRO A 153 17.50 -4.93 5.67
N GLY A 154 18.15 -5.48 4.66
CA GLY A 154 19.24 -6.42 4.85
C GLY A 154 20.56 -5.70 5.12
N ARG A 155 21.62 -6.48 5.37
CA ARG A 155 22.94 -5.93 5.62
C ARG A 155 23.96 -6.53 4.66
N PHE A 156 24.44 -5.70 3.72
CA PHE A 156 25.51 -6.07 2.82
C PHE A 156 26.80 -5.35 3.20
N ARG A 157 27.76 -6.11 3.73
CA ARG A 157 28.98 -5.57 4.32
C ARG A 157 28.63 -4.55 5.41
N GLU A 158 28.94 -3.28 5.26
CA GLU A 158 28.74 -2.26 6.31
C GLU A 158 27.53 -1.35 6.05
N ARG A 159 26.73 -1.61 5.00
CA ARG A 159 25.58 -0.78 4.64
C ARG A 159 24.26 -1.54 4.64
N ASP A 160 23.18 -0.84 4.93
CA ASP A 160 21.82 -1.34 4.78
C ASP A 160 21.44 -1.40 3.30
N VAL A 161 20.81 -2.52 2.91
CA VAL A 161 20.42 -2.80 1.53
C VAL A 161 18.98 -3.26 1.45
N THR A 162 18.38 -3.09 0.27
CA THR A 162 17.01 -3.48 -0.05
C THR A 162 16.98 -4.19 -1.39
N ILE A 163 15.80 -4.60 -1.83
CA ILE A 163 15.61 -5.14 -3.18
C ILE A 163 16.06 -4.16 -4.28
N GLN A 164 15.99 -2.85 -4.04
CA GLN A 164 16.50 -1.85 -4.99
C GLN A 164 17.99 -2.04 -5.26
N ASP A 165 18.77 -2.30 -4.20
CA ASP A 165 20.22 -2.52 -4.33
C ASP A 165 20.51 -3.78 -5.17
N VAL A 166 19.63 -4.79 -5.16
CA VAL A 166 19.75 -5.98 -6.01
C VAL A 166 19.49 -5.64 -7.49
N PHE A 167 18.45 -4.85 -7.79
CA PHE A 167 18.21 -4.38 -9.15
C PHE A 167 19.38 -3.57 -9.69
N GLU A 168 19.91 -2.64 -8.90
CA GLU A 168 21.10 -1.88 -9.25
C GLU A 168 22.34 -2.79 -9.40
N GLY A 169 22.45 -3.82 -8.56
CA GLY A 169 23.49 -4.86 -8.62
C GLY A 169 23.49 -5.65 -9.93
N VAL A 170 22.31 -5.98 -10.46
CA VAL A 170 22.19 -6.63 -11.78
C VAL A 170 22.79 -5.75 -12.88
N GLY A 171 22.43 -4.47 -12.89
CA GLY A 171 22.99 -3.50 -13.84
C GLY A 171 24.51 -3.31 -13.67
N ALA A 172 24.99 -3.23 -12.43
CA ALA A 172 26.42 -3.12 -12.14
C ALA A 172 27.19 -4.38 -12.55
N HIS A 173 26.61 -5.56 -12.38
CA HIS A 173 27.20 -6.82 -12.85
C HIS A 173 27.30 -6.86 -14.37
N ALA A 174 26.23 -6.53 -15.08
CA ALA A 174 26.23 -6.46 -16.54
C ALA A 174 27.27 -5.46 -17.07
N ALA A 175 27.50 -4.35 -16.38
CA ALA A 175 28.52 -3.37 -16.70
C ALA A 175 29.97 -3.76 -16.25
N GLY A 176 30.16 -4.96 -15.69
CA GLY A 176 31.45 -5.42 -15.19
C GLY A 176 31.97 -4.74 -13.93
N LYS A 177 31.11 -3.99 -13.22
CA LYS A 177 31.43 -3.25 -11.98
C LYS A 177 31.20 -4.04 -10.71
N MET A 178 30.48 -5.16 -10.79
CA MET A 178 30.19 -6.06 -9.68
C MET A 178 30.49 -7.52 -10.10
N SER A 179 31.15 -8.29 -9.24
CA SER A 179 31.40 -9.70 -9.50
C SER A 179 30.13 -10.54 -9.31
N ALA A 180 30.04 -11.71 -9.94
CA ALA A 180 28.92 -12.64 -9.71
C ALA A 180 28.85 -13.10 -8.23
N ALA A 181 29.99 -13.22 -7.55
CA ALA A 181 30.03 -13.57 -6.14
C ALA A 181 29.46 -12.46 -5.25
N ASP A 182 29.79 -11.20 -5.54
CA ASP A 182 29.25 -10.05 -4.79
C ASP A 182 27.73 -9.89 -5.03
N LEU A 183 27.27 -10.12 -6.28
CA LEU A 183 25.84 -10.09 -6.59
C LEU A 183 25.08 -11.19 -5.84
N MET A 184 25.62 -12.40 -5.79
CA MET A 184 25.04 -13.51 -5.04
C MET A 184 25.04 -13.25 -3.52
N GLU A 185 26.09 -12.63 -2.98
CA GLU A 185 26.13 -12.21 -1.57
C GLU A 185 25.03 -11.18 -1.27
N LEU A 186 24.88 -10.17 -2.14
CA LEU A 186 23.84 -9.13 -2.04
C LEU A 186 22.43 -9.74 -2.10
N GLU A 187 22.17 -10.63 -3.06
CA GLU A 187 20.90 -11.35 -3.22
C GLU A 187 20.50 -12.09 -1.93
N ASN A 188 21.45 -12.77 -1.29
CA ASN A 188 21.20 -13.56 -0.09
C ASN A 188 20.83 -12.73 1.15
N VAL A 189 21.21 -11.44 1.19
CA VAL A 189 21.03 -10.62 2.39
C VAL A 189 20.01 -9.48 2.23
N ALA A 190 19.65 -9.09 0.99
CA ALA A 190 18.88 -7.88 0.75
C ALA A 190 17.43 -7.93 1.27
N CYS A 191 16.85 -9.15 1.36
CA CYS A 191 15.46 -9.37 1.77
C CYS A 191 15.39 -10.33 2.97
N PRO A 192 15.62 -9.86 4.22
CA PRO A 192 15.73 -10.73 5.40
C PRO A 192 14.37 -11.06 6.01
N GLY A 193 13.46 -11.73 5.30
CA GLY A 193 12.19 -12.22 5.83
C GLY A 193 10.95 -11.70 5.09
N ALA A 194 9.81 -11.73 5.78
CA ALA A 194 8.52 -11.31 5.24
C ALA A 194 8.34 -9.79 5.32
N GLY A 195 7.50 -9.27 4.46
CA GLY A 195 7.08 -7.87 4.44
C GLY A 195 7.10 -7.26 3.04
N ALA A 196 6.40 -6.15 2.88
CA ALA A 196 6.43 -5.37 1.65
C ALA A 196 7.78 -4.70 1.46
N CYS A 197 8.13 -4.35 0.22
CA CYS A 197 9.42 -3.72 -0.12
C CYS A 197 9.72 -2.52 0.80
N GLY A 198 10.99 -2.40 1.25
CA GLY A 198 11.39 -1.43 2.27
C GLY A 198 11.38 0.04 1.82
N GLY A 199 11.49 0.33 0.52
CA GLY A 199 11.42 1.71 0.02
C GLY A 199 10.00 2.27 -0.04
N GLN A 200 9.87 3.58 -0.32
CA GLN A 200 8.59 4.25 -0.60
C GLN A 200 8.11 3.94 -2.02
N PHE A 201 8.06 2.67 -2.32
CA PHE A 201 7.44 2.10 -3.50
C PHE A 201 5.92 2.06 -3.31
N THR A 202 5.19 1.42 -4.22
CA THR A 202 3.72 1.49 -4.21
C THR A 202 3.11 0.92 -2.92
N ALA A 203 3.66 -0.16 -2.36
CA ALA A 203 3.13 -0.76 -1.13
C ALA A 203 3.15 0.21 0.05
N ASN A 204 4.31 0.82 0.37
CA ASN A 204 4.40 1.79 1.46
C ASN A 204 3.69 3.11 1.12
N THR A 205 3.66 3.52 -0.15
CA THR A 205 2.86 4.65 -0.62
C THR A 205 1.38 4.45 -0.31
N MET A 206 0.83 3.29 -0.67
CA MET A 206 -0.58 3.00 -0.41
C MET A 206 -0.86 2.73 1.06
N ALA A 207 0.05 2.11 1.80
CA ALA A 207 -0.07 1.98 3.25
C ALA A 207 -0.15 3.36 3.94
N THR A 208 0.69 4.31 3.51
CA THR A 208 0.62 5.72 3.94
C THR A 208 -0.74 6.32 3.58
N ALA A 209 -1.17 6.18 2.33
CA ALA A 209 -2.46 6.71 1.86
C ALA A 209 -3.65 6.16 2.68
N LEU A 210 -3.69 4.85 2.97
CA LEU A 210 -4.78 4.24 3.74
C LEU A 210 -4.86 4.75 5.17
N GLU A 211 -3.73 5.08 5.78
CA GLU A 211 -3.72 5.69 7.11
C GLU A 211 -4.31 7.11 7.05
N PHE A 212 -3.90 7.93 6.07
CA PHE A 212 -4.45 9.28 5.90
C PHE A 212 -5.90 9.32 5.37
N LEU A 213 -6.38 8.22 4.77
CA LEU A 213 -7.81 8.01 4.48
C LEU A 213 -8.63 7.70 5.75
N GLY A 214 -7.98 7.38 6.87
CA GLY A 214 -8.63 7.04 8.11
C GLY A 214 -9.19 5.61 8.21
N ILE A 215 -8.99 4.74 7.19
CA ILE A 215 -9.51 3.37 7.14
C ILE A 215 -8.55 2.30 7.70
N SER A 216 -7.39 2.72 8.18
CA SER A 216 -6.44 1.92 8.95
C SER A 216 -6.28 2.50 10.34
N PRO A 217 -6.00 1.69 11.38
CA PRO A 217 -5.70 2.21 12.72
C PRO A 217 -4.47 3.13 12.69
N PRO A 218 -4.50 4.28 13.36
CA PRO A 218 -3.37 5.22 13.37
C PRO A 218 -2.08 4.55 13.86
N GLY A 219 -0.97 4.79 13.16
CA GLY A 219 0.34 4.23 13.47
C GLY A 219 0.54 2.76 13.10
N ALA A 220 -0.54 2.03 12.80
CA ALA A 220 -0.48 0.61 12.45
C ALA A 220 0.33 0.35 11.18
N ASN A 221 0.29 1.26 10.22
CA ASN A 221 0.88 1.05 8.90
C ASN A 221 2.40 1.27 8.86
N THR A 222 2.98 1.86 9.90
CA THR A 222 4.45 1.99 10.01
C THR A 222 5.12 0.83 10.73
N VAL A 223 4.39 0.04 11.54
CA VAL A 223 4.96 -1.09 12.28
C VAL A 223 5.49 -2.15 11.31
N PRO A 224 6.80 -2.48 11.35
CA PRO A 224 7.41 -3.44 10.43
C PRO A 224 6.80 -4.85 10.52
N ALA A 225 6.85 -5.62 9.42
CA ALA A 225 6.25 -6.95 9.33
C ALA A 225 6.79 -7.97 10.35
N THR A 226 8.06 -7.84 10.74
CA THR A 226 8.74 -8.73 11.68
C THR A 226 8.80 -8.19 13.10
N ASP A 227 8.34 -6.96 13.34
CA ASP A 227 8.26 -6.39 14.68
C ASP A 227 7.22 -7.11 15.53
N SER A 228 7.52 -7.31 16.82
CA SER A 228 6.59 -7.96 17.75
C SER A 228 5.28 -7.20 17.91
N GLY A 229 5.33 -5.86 17.88
CA GLY A 229 4.17 -4.98 17.95
C GLY A 229 3.18 -5.16 16.79
N LYS A 230 3.61 -5.76 15.66
CA LYS A 230 2.69 -6.06 14.56
C LYS A 230 1.61 -7.09 14.94
N ASN A 231 1.92 -8.02 15.85
CA ASN A 231 0.92 -8.96 16.37
C ASN A 231 -0.12 -8.25 17.24
N ASP A 232 0.31 -7.28 18.04
CA ASP A 232 -0.60 -6.51 18.90
C ASP A 232 -1.48 -5.59 18.06
N THR A 233 -0.91 -4.96 17.02
CA THR A 233 -1.66 -4.19 16.03
C THR A 233 -2.76 -5.04 15.37
N ALA A 234 -2.47 -6.29 15.01
CA ALA A 234 -3.44 -7.20 14.40
C ALA A 234 -4.54 -7.61 15.39
N PHE A 235 -4.18 -7.88 16.64
CA PHE A 235 -5.16 -8.18 17.68
C PHE A 235 -6.11 -6.98 17.93
N GLU A 236 -5.56 -5.78 18.04
CA GLU A 236 -6.36 -4.57 18.23
C GLU A 236 -7.22 -4.23 17.01
N ALA A 237 -6.77 -4.50 15.77
CA ALA A 237 -7.61 -4.38 14.58
C ALA A 237 -8.84 -5.28 14.66
N GLY A 238 -8.70 -6.50 15.19
CA GLY A 238 -9.82 -7.41 15.44
C GLY A 238 -10.81 -6.90 16.50
N ARG A 239 -10.32 -6.20 17.52
CA ARG A 239 -11.20 -5.56 18.51
C ARG A 239 -11.89 -4.32 17.93
N LEU A 240 -11.15 -3.55 17.15
CA LEU A 240 -11.61 -2.28 16.60
C LEU A 240 -12.74 -2.48 15.58
N VAL A 241 -12.69 -3.52 14.74
CA VAL A 241 -13.77 -3.80 13.79
C VAL A 241 -15.10 -4.10 14.51
N MET A 242 -15.05 -4.69 15.71
CA MET A 242 -16.24 -4.89 16.52
C MET A 242 -16.79 -3.56 17.09
N SER A 243 -15.93 -2.62 17.44
CA SER A 243 -16.34 -1.28 17.82
C SER A 243 -16.99 -0.52 16.66
N LEU A 244 -16.45 -0.63 15.45
CA LEU A 244 -17.07 -0.08 14.24
C LEU A 244 -18.45 -0.68 13.98
N LEU A 245 -18.60 -1.99 14.19
CA LEU A 245 -19.89 -2.67 14.07
C LEU A 245 -20.88 -2.16 15.11
N ASP A 246 -20.48 -1.96 16.36
CA ASP A 246 -21.32 -1.42 17.42
C ASP A 246 -21.80 0.01 17.08
N GLN A 247 -20.94 0.84 16.53
CA GLN A 247 -21.24 2.21 16.12
C GLN A 247 -22.01 2.28 14.80
N GLY A 248 -21.94 1.25 13.97
CA GLY A 248 -22.46 1.25 12.61
C GLY A 248 -21.67 2.10 11.64
N ALA A 249 -20.42 2.39 11.99
CA ALA A 249 -19.52 3.19 11.15
C ALA A 249 -19.00 2.35 9.96
N CYS A 250 -19.16 2.89 8.78
CA CYS A 250 -18.85 2.21 7.52
C CYS A 250 -17.71 2.91 6.76
N PRO A 251 -17.00 2.24 5.84
CA PRO A 251 -15.84 2.80 5.15
C PRO A 251 -16.11 4.13 4.42
N ARG A 252 -17.29 4.35 3.87
CA ARG A 252 -17.62 5.62 3.20
C ARG A 252 -17.83 6.79 4.18
N ASP A 253 -17.92 6.54 5.48
CA ASP A 253 -17.90 7.60 6.50
C ASP A 253 -16.49 8.17 6.71
N PHE A 254 -15.45 7.40 6.31
CA PHE A 254 -14.04 7.77 6.41
C PHE A 254 -13.45 8.18 5.06
N ILE A 255 -13.84 7.51 3.95
CA ILE A 255 -13.37 7.83 2.61
C ILE A 255 -14.20 9.01 2.07
N THR A 256 -13.79 10.20 2.43
CA THR A 256 -14.42 11.47 2.03
C THR A 256 -13.50 12.24 1.09
N ARG A 257 -13.98 13.36 0.54
CA ARG A 257 -13.14 14.24 -0.28
C ARG A 257 -11.92 14.73 0.52
N GLU A 258 -12.12 15.14 1.76
CA GLU A 258 -11.08 15.67 2.63
C GLU A 258 -10.04 14.59 2.97
N SER A 259 -10.47 13.36 3.26
CA SER A 259 -9.54 12.27 3.56
C SER A 259 -8.73 11.84 2.32
N ILE A 260 -9.34 11.89 1.13
CA ILE A 260 -8.62 11.65 -0.13
C ILE A 260 -7.58 12.75 -0.38
N GLU A 261 -7.90 14.01 -0.16
CA GLU A 261 -6.93 15.11 -0.25
C GLU A 261 -5.79 14.94 0.77
N ASN A 262 -6.09 14.49 1.99
CA ASN A 262 -5.07 14.15 2.98
C ASN A 262 -4.17 13.00 2.51
N ALA A 263 -4.74 11.95 1.92
CA ALA A 263 -3.97 10.82 1.38
C ALA A 263 -3.06 11.26 0.23
N ILE A 264 -3.57 12.07 -0.70
CA ILE A 264 -2.77 12.66 -1.78
C ILE A 264 -1.61 13.49 -1.20
N THR A 265 -1.90 14.34 -0.22
CA THR A 265 -0.90 15.18 0.46
C THR A 265 0.20 14.32 1.08
N ALA A 266 -0.15 13.25 1.78
CA ALA A 266 0.83 12.35 2.41
C ALA A 266 1.69 11.60 1.39
N VAL A 267 1.09 11.13 0.28
CA VAL A 267 1.82 10.51 -0.83
C VAL A 267 2.82 11.49 -1.43
N LEU A 268 2.43 12.73 -1.67
CA LEU A 268 3.28 13.77 -2.24
C LEU A 268 4.42 14.16 -1.30
N ALA A 269 4.13 14.32 -0.01
CA ALA A 269 5.10 14.70 1.01
C ALA A 269 6.14 13.61 1.31
N THR A 270 5.83 12.36 1.01
CA THR A 270 6.75 11.22 1.18
C THR A 270 7.46 10.81 -0.10
N GLY A 271 7.28 11.55 -1.19
CA GLY A 271 7.84 11.20 -2.50
C GLY A 271 7.37 9.83 -2.99
N GLY A 272 6.08 9.55 -2.84
CA GLY A 272 5.47 8.27 -3.15
C GLY A 272 5.50 7.84 -4.61
N SER A 273 4.97 6.66 -4.89
CA SER A 273 4.88 6.05 -6.22
C SER A 273 3.84 6.74 -7.10
N THR A 274 4.10 6.83 -8.40
CA THR A 274 3.12 7.25 -9.42
C THR A 274 1.86 6.38 -9.42
N ASN A 275 1.97 5.10 -9.04
CA ASN A 275 0.82 4.20 -8.86
C ASN A 275 -0.17 4.69 -7.80
N GLY A 276 0.26 5.55 -6.87
CA GLY A 276 -0.63 6.18 -5.89
C GLY A 276 -1.76 6.97 -6.55
N VAL A 277 -1.48 7.64 -7.68
CA VAL A 277 -2.50 8.35 -8.47
C VAL A 277 -3.54 7.36 -9.01
N LEU A 278 -3.09 6.31 -9.70
CA LEU A 278 -3.95 5.26 -10.26
C LEU A 278 -4.85 4.63 -9.19
N HIS A 279 -4.28 4.32 -8.03
CA HIS A 279 -5.00 3.60 -6.98
C HIS A 279 -5.95 4.50 -6.19
N LEU A 280 -5.57 5.74 -5.90
CA LEU A 280 -6.47 6.68 -5.22
C LEU A 280 -7.67 7.05 -6.09
N MET A 281 -7.48 7.18 -7.42
CA MET A 281 -8.60 7.38 -8.35
C MET A 281 -9.57 6.18 -8.34
N ALA A 282 -9.05 4.95 -8.30
CA ALA A 282 -9.89 3.75 -8.21
C ALA A 282 -10.66 3.69 -6.89
N ILE A 283 -9.99 3.95 -5.75
CA ILE A 283 -10.64 3.99 -4.43
C ILE A 283 -11.72 5.08 -4.36
N ALA A 284 -11.43 6.27 -4.89
CA ALA A 284 -12.39 7.38 -4.95
C ALA A 284 -13.62 7.01 -5.78
N SER A 285 -13.41 6.34 -6.93
CA SER A 285 -14.49 5.85 -7.80
C SER A 285 -15.38 4.85 -7.05
N GLU A 286 -14.82 3.87 -6.35
CA GLU A 286 -15.59 2.88 -5.57
C GLU A 286 -16.34 3.52 -4.38
N ALA A 287 -15.77 4.55 -3.79
CA ALA A 287 -16.42 5.32 -2.73
C ALA A 287 -17.49 6.30 -3.23
N GLY A 288 -17.54 6.56 -4.54
CA GLY A 288 -18.42 7.56 -5.15
C GLY A 288 -17.97 9.00 -4.90
N VAL A 289 -16.69 9.22 -4.64
CA VAL A 289 -16.10 10.55 -4.43
C VAL A 289 -15.46 11.05 -5.72
N PRO A 290 -15.88 12.21 -6.25
CA PRO A 290 -15.26 12.79 -7.44
C PRO A 290 -13.78 13.10 -7.21
N LEU A 291 -12.91 12.63 -8.11
CA LEU A 291 -11.47 12.88 -8.09
C LEU A 291 -10.94 12.94 -9.52
N GLU A 292 -10.12 13.95 -9.81
CA GLU A 292 -9.54 14.18 -11.12
C GLU A 292 -8.02 14.33 -11.03
N LEU A 293 -7.31 14.18 -12.16
CA LEU A 293 -5.84 14.34 -12.20
C LEU A 293 -5.39 15.73 -11.76
N GLU A 294 -6.19 16.76 -12.05
CA GLU A 294 -5.96 18.14 -11.66
C GLU A 294 -5.86 18.34 -10.15
N ASP A 295 -6.55 17.51 -9.38
CA ASP A 295 -6.49 17.57 -7.92
C ASP A 295 -5.08 17.23 -7.41
N PHE A 296 -4.43 16.24 -8.02
CA PHE A 296 -3.05 15.87 -7.67
C PHE A 296 -2.08 17.00 -7.99
N ASP A 297 -2.23 17.65 -9.15
CA ASP A 297 -1.37 18.76 -9.55
C ASP A 297 -1.55 19.98 -8.63
N ARG A 298 -2.80 20.35 -8.35
CA ARG A 298 -3.16 21.43 -7.44
C ARG A 298 -2.59 21.23 -6.04
N ILE A 299 -2.65 20.01 -5.51
CA ILE A 299 -2.12 19.69 -4.18
C ILE A 299 -0.59 19.66 -4.23
N SER A 300 0.00 19.05 -5.26
CA SER A 300 1.45 18.93 -5.41
C SER A 300 2.16 20.29 -5.48
N ALA A 301 1.54 21.29 -6.10
CA ALA A 301 2.11 22.62 -6.21
C ALA A 301 2.39 23.31 -4.86
N ARG A 302 1.71 22.88 -3.78
CA ARG A 302 1.78 23.52 -2.46
C ARG A 302 2.32 22.62 -1.33
N VAL A 303 2.38 21.31 -1.55
CA VAL A 303 2.78 20.34 -0.52
C VAL A 303 4.29 20.07 -0.63
N PRO A 304 5.09 20.34 0.40
CA PRO A 304 6.52 20.05 0.35
C PRO A 304 6.82 18.56 0.55
N ILE A 305 8.02 18.13 0.09
CA ILE A 305 8.56 16.81 0.45
C ILE A 305 9.23 16.89 1.81
N LEU A 306 8.81 16.04 2.74
CA LEU A 306 9.30 15.98 4.11
C LEU A 306 10.09 14.71 4.42
N ALA A 307 9.93 13.61 3.68
CA ALA A 307 10.57 12.33 4.00
C ALA A 307 11.63 11.95 2.96
N ASP A 308 12.86 11.66 3.41
CA ASP A 308 14.02 11.29 2.58
C ASP A 308 14.06 9.78 2.33
N LEU A 309 13.16 9.27 1.52
CA LEU A 309 12.94 7.84 1.36
C LEU A 309 13.42 7.28 0.02
N LYS A 310 13.99 6.07 0.02
CA LYS A 310 14.24 5.30 -1.21
C LYS A 310 12.94 5.16 -2.02
N PRO A 311 12.97 5.20 -3.36
CA PRO A 311 14.15 4.99 -4.22
C PRO A 311 15.02 6.21 -4.49
N TRP A 312 14.57 7.42 -4.20
CA TRP A 312 15.31 8.65 -4.51
C TRP A 312 16.12 9.19 -3.31
N GLY A 313 15.72 8.86 -2.11
CA GLY A 313 16.35 9.28 -0.86
C GLY A 313 17.17 8.16 -0.22
N THR A 314 17.49 8.35 1.05
CA THR A 314 18.45 7.54 1.81
C THR A 314 17.79 6.42 2.62
N TYR A 315 16.65 6.73 3.25
CA TYR A 315 16.04 5.91 4.28
C TYR A 315 14.96 4.95 3.74
N VAL A 316 14.52 4.03 4.58
CA VAL A 316 13.49 3.04 4.28
C VAL A 316 12.29 3.16 5.22
N ALA A 317 11.20 2.45 4.94
CA ALA A 317 9.95 2.53 5.72
C ALA A 317 10.14 2.20 7.22
N THR A 318 11.04 1.28 7.55
CA THR A 318 11.35 0.95 8.96
C THR A 318 12.05 2.11 9.68
N ASP A 319 12.71 2.99 8.96
CA ASP A 319 13.33 4.18 9.56
C ASP A 319 12.28 5.26 9.85
N VAL A 320 11.20 5.36 9.04
CA VAL A 320 10.03 6.18 9.37
C VAL A 320 9.42 5.72 10.70
N PHE A 321 9.25 4.41 10.90
CA PHE A 321 8.79 3.85 12.17
C PHE A 321 9.68 4.26 13.35
N LYS A 322 11.00 4.11 13.20
CA LYS A 322 11.97 4.52 14.23
C LYS A 322 11.98 6.03 14.48
N ALA A 323 11.68 6.85 13.48
CA ALA A 323 11.62 8.31 13.59
C ALA A 323 10.37 8.82 14.36
N GLY A 324 9.37 7.96 14.57
CA GLY A 324 8.11 8.30 15.25
C GLY A 324 6.86 8.07 14.39
N GLY A 325 7.02 7.53 13.19
CA GLY A 325 5.91 7.08 12.34
C GLY A 325 5.24 8.19 11.53
N LEU A 326 4.12 7.81 10.89
CA LEU A 326 3.34 8.72 10.04
C LEU A 326 2.69 9.87 10.84
N SER A 327 2.50 9.73 12.14
CA SER A 327 1.98 10.80 13.00
C SER A 327 2.90 12.02 13.05
N VAL A 328 4.22 11.84 12.93
CA VAL A 328 5.19 12.94 12.84
C VAL A 328 5.01 13.69 11.51
N ILE A 329 4.84 12.97 10.41
CA ILE A 329 4.54 13.56 9.10
C ILE A 329 3.20 14.31 9.15
N ALA A 330 2.17 13.72 9.75
CA ALA A 330 0.87 14.35 9.92
C ALA A 330 0.97 15.65 10.73
N ARG A 331 1.73 15.67 11.80
CA ARG A 331 1.97 16.86 12.62
C ARG A 331 2.62 17.98 11.82
N GLU A 332 3.68 17.68 11.09
CA GLU A 332 4.40 18.68 10.29
C GLU A 332 3.51 19.24 9.16
N LEU A 333 2.80 18.36 8.43
CA LEU A 333 1.88 18.79 7.37
C LEU A 333 0.68 19.60 7.91
N LEU A 334 0.15 19.23 9.08
CA LEU A 334 -0.93 19.96 9.72
C LEU A 334 -0.46 21.35 10.20
N LYS A 335 0.75 21.44 10.77
CA LYS A 335 1.41 22.72 11.12
C LYS A 335 1.55 23.63 9.91
N GLY A 336 1.83 23.07 8.72
CA GLY A 336 1.92 23.82 7.46
C GLY A 336 0.55 24.15 6.83
N GLY A 337 -0.56 23.71 7.42
CA GLY A 337 -1.90 23.94 6.88
C GLY A 337 -2.21 23.13 5.60
N HIS A 338 -1.57 21.97 5.42
CA HIS A 338 -1.71 21.13 4.23
C HIS A 338 -2.74 20.01 4.39
N LEU A 339 -3.28 19.79 5.61
CA LEU A 339 -4.20 18.69 5.91
C LEU A 339 -5.52 19.18 6.49
N HIS A 340 -6.57 18.41 6.27
CA HIS A 340 -7.87 18.55 6.92
C HIS A 340 -7.83 17.80 8.27
N GLY A 341 -7.67 18.54 9.37
CA GLY A 341 -7.44 17.99 10.71
C GLY A 341 -8.63 17.25 11.34
N ASP A 342 -9.85 17.54 10.88
CA ASP A 342 -11.10 16.96 11.42
C ASP A 342 -11.44 15.58 10.81
N VAL A 343 -10.65 15.10 9.84
CA VAL A 343 -10.82 13.75 9.28
C VAL A 343 -10.69 12.71 10.39
N ARG A 344 -11.66 11.78 10.43
CA ARG A 344 -11.74 10.73 11.46
C ARG A 344 -11.02 9.47 11.01
N TYR A 345 -10.47 8.79 11.98
CA TYR A 345 -9.93 7.44 11.87
C TYR A 345 -10.93 6.40 12.37
N VAL A 346 -10.71 5.14 11.97
CA VAL A 346 -11.52 3.99 12.39
C VAL A 346 -11.58 3.77 13.91
N ASP A 347 -10.64 4.32 14.67
CA ASP A 347 -10.63 4.26 16.14
C ASP A 347 -11.38 5.43 16.82
N GLY A 348 -11.93 6.36 16.02
CA GLY A 348 -12.69 7.52 16.46
C GLY A 348 -11.86 8.77 16.73
N GLN A 349 -10.53 8.70 16.69
CA GLN A 349 -9.66 9.88 16.77
C GLN A 349 -9.80 10.73 15.50
N THR A 350 -9.49 12.02 15.60
CA THR A 350 -9.27 12.88 14.42
C THR A 350 -7.80 12.87 14.01
N LEU A 351 -7.51 13.29 12.78
CA LEU A 351 -6.13 13.48 12.34
C LEU A 351 -5.38 14.49 13.22
N SER A 352 -6.08 15.51 13.72
CA SER A 352 -5.52 16.47 14.69
C SER A 352 -5.12 15.80 16.01
N ASP A 353 -5.91 14.86 16.52
CA ASP A 353 -5.59 14.11 17.74
C ASP A 353 -4.34 13.24 17.54
N VAL A 354 -4.27 12.53 16.40
CA VAL A 354 -3.13 11.69 16.02
C VAL A 354 -1.84 12.53 15.86
N ALA A 355 -1.96 13.68 15.22
CA ALA A 355 -0.84 14.61 15.04
C ALA A 355 -0.35 15.19 16.36
N ALA A 356 -1.28 15.54 17.27
CA ALA A 356 -0.95 16.07 18.58
C ALA A 356 -0.26 15.03 19.49
N ALA A 357 -0.60 13.76 19.33
CA ALA A 357 0.02 12.65 20.05
C ALA A 357 1.37 12.18 19.47
N ALA A 358 1.84 12.78 18.36
CA ALA A 358 3.04 12.35 17.67
C ALA A 358 4.29 12.44 18.56
N ALA A 359 4.97 11.31 18.73
CA ALA A 359 6.19 11.16 19.52
C ALA A 359 7.40 11.03 18.59
N GLU A 360 8.03 12.15 18.26
CA GLU A 360 9.22 12.18 17.42
C GLU A 360 10.45 11.68 18.18
N THR A 361 11.23 10.82 17.53
CA THR A 361 12.50 10.34 18.08
C THR A 361 13.55 11.45 17.99
N GLN A 362 14.14 11.79 19.12
CA GLN A 362 15.17 12.82 19.18
C GLN A 362 16.37 12.52 18.28
N GLY A 363 16.74 13.48 17.44
CA GLY A 363 17.89 13.37 16.54
C GLY A 363 17.63 12.57 15.27
N GLN A 364 16.38 12.21 14.98
CA GLN A 364 16.01 11.59 13.69
C GLN A 364 16.33 12.56 12.52
N CYS A 365 16.66 12.00 11.35
CA CYS A 365 16.97 12.75 10.13
C CYS A 365 16.13 12.26 8.93
N VAL A 366 15.12 11.41 9.17
CA VAL A 366 14.29 10.78 8.14
C VAL A 366 13.18 11.71 7.67
N ILE A 367 12.59 12.42 8.63
CA ILE A 367 11.46 13.33 8.42
C ILE A 367 11.94 14.75 8.70
N ALA A 368 11.92 15.59 7.68
CA ALA A 368 12.23 17.03 7.78
C ALA A 368 11.08 17.80 8.41
N SER A 369 11.38 18.92 9.05
CA SER A 369 10.35 19.83 9.52
C SER A 369 9.71 20.59 8.36
N ILE A 370 8.49 21.04 8.55
CA ILE A 370 7.77 21.88 7.58
C ILE A 370 8.46 23.21 7.33
N ASP A 371 9.21 23.71 8.31
CA ASP A 371 9.95 24.98 8.22
C ASP A 371 11.26 24.84 7.41
N ASN A 372 11.73 23.61 7.17
CA ASN A 372 12.93 23.31 6.37
C ASN A 372 12.72 22.01 5.58
N PRO A 373 11.83 22.00 4.59
CA PRO A 373 11.51 20.82 3.81
C PRO A 373 12.67 20.40 2.89
N ILE A 374 12.66 19.15 2.45
CA ILE A 374 13.63 18.63 1.48
C ILE A 374 13.43 19.30 0.11
N LYS A 375 12.17 19.53 -0.25
CA LYS A 375 11.75 20.23 -1.46
C LYS A 375 10.45 20.98 -1.18
N GLU A 376 10.30 22.19 -1.72
CA GLU A 376 9.14 23.07 -1.48
C GLU A 376 7.85 22.60 -2.16
N THR A 377 7.95 21.71 -3.16
CA THR A 377 6.82 21.17 -3.93
C THR A 377 6.78 19.65 -3.87
N GLY A 378 5.63 19.06 -4.16
CA GLY A 378 5.39 17.62 -4.08
C GLY A 378 6.23 16.77 -5.02
N GLY A 379 6.24 15.47 -4.73
CA GLY A 379 7.05 14.48 -5.45
C GLY A 379 6.49 14.03 -6.80
N LEU A 380 5.26 14.39 -7.14
CA LEU A 380 4.58 13.99 -8.38
C LEU A 380 4.02 15.24 -9.07
N LEU A 381 4.05 15.25 -10.41
CA LEU A 381 3.41 16.27 -11.24
C LEU A 381 2.54 15.61 -12.31
N ILE A 382 1.52 16.33 -12.76
CA ILE A 382 0.73 15.96 -13.93
C ILE A 382 1.20 16.82 -15.11
N LEU A 383 1.71 16.18 -16.14
CA LEU A 383 2.15 16.87 -17.36
C LEU A 383 1.16 16.63 -18.50
N ARG A 384 1.06 17.60 -19.39
CA ARG A 384 0.26 17.54 -20.61
C ARG A 384 1.09 18.00 -21.80
N GLY A 385 0.87 17.36 -22.94
CA GLY A 385 1.56 17.70 -24.18
C GLY A 385 1.07 16.84 -25.34
N ASN A 386 1.68 17.02 -26.51
CA ASN A 386 1.32 16.25 -27.69
C ASN A 386 1.56 14.73 -27.58
N LEU A 387 2.45 14.31 -26.67
CA LEU A 387 2.70 12.90 -26.36
C LEU A 387 1.66 12.33 -25.40
N ALA A 388 1.14 13.14 -24.49
CA ALA A 388 0.14 12.74 -23.49
C ALA A 388 -0.92 13.87 -23.33
N PRO A 389 -1.84 14.02 -24.30
CA PRO A 389 -2.81 15.12 -24.31
C PRO A 389 -3.77 15.07 -23.12
N ASP A 390 -4.13 13.88 -22.66
CA ASP A 390 -5.04 13.66 -21.52
C ASP A 390 -4.30 13.69 -20.17
N GLY A 391 -2.98 13.84 -20.18
CA GLY A 391 -2.13 13.90 -19.01
C GLY A 391 -1.30 12.65 -18.78
N CYS A 392 -0.17 12.84 -18.10
CA CYS A 392 0.67 11.77 -17.57
C CYS A 392 1.20 12.17 -16.20
N VAL A 393 1.58 11.17 -15.42
CA VAL A 393 2.15 11.35 -14.08
C VAL A 393 3.65 11.22 -14.18
N ILE A 394 4.39 12.19 -13.64
CA ILE A 394 5.84 12.13 -13.51
C ILE A 394 6.27 12.23 -12.06
N LYS A 395 7.26 11.42 -11.66
CA LYS A 395 7.91 11.51 -10.35
C LYS A 395 9.09 12.47 -10.41
N VAL A 396 9.05 13.50 -9.58
CA VAL A 396 10.05 14.58 -9.54
C VAL A 396 10.76 14.70 -8.19
N SER A 397 10.59 13.73 -7.31
CA SER A 397 11.12 13.76 -5.93
C SER A 397 12.65 13.94 -5.90
N GLY A 398 13.39 13.23 -6.74
CA GLY A 398 14.85 13.31 -6.82
C GLY A 398 15.38 14.16 -7.97
N GLN A 399 14.52 14.81 -8.75
CA GLN A 399 14.92 15.52 -9.96
C GLN A 399 15.36 16.94 -9.68
N LYS A 400 16.53 17.32 -10.23
CA LYS A 400 17.07 18.67 -10.22
C LYS A 400 16.87 19.41 -11.56
N ARG A 401 16.50 18.68 -12.63
CA ARG A 401 16.27 19.24 -13.96
C ARG A 401 14.78 19.48 -14.18
N GLU A 402 14.43 20.69 -14.58
CA GLU A 402 13.06 21.07 -14.96
C GLU A 402 12.80 20.83 -16.45
N VAL A 403 13.82 20.81 -17.28
CA VAL A 403 13.72 20.60 -18.71
C VAL A 403 14.74 19.56 -19.15
N PHE A 404 14.27 18.57 -19.90
CA PHE A 404 15.12 17.58 -20.56
C PHE A 404 14.82 17.58 -22.07
N SER A 405 15.90 17.57 -22.89
CA SER A 405 15.81 17.48 -24.34
C SER A 405 16.89 16.55 -24.87
N GLY A 406 16.53 15.66 -25.76
CA GLY A 406 17.46 14.69 -26.34
C GLY A 406 16.81 13.84 -27.43
N PRO A 407 17.60 13.02 -28.15
CA PRO A 407 17.05 12.09 -29.12
C PRO A 407 16.17 11.05 -28.43
N ALA A 408 15.02 10.73 -29.01
CA ALA A 408 14.13 9.68 -28.50
C ALA A 408 14.62 8.31 -28.94
N ARG A 409 14.79 7.38 -27.99
CA ARG A 409 14.98 5.95 -28.25
C ARG A 409 13.69 5.23 -27.86
N VAL A 410 12.96 4.72 -28.83
CA VAL A 410 11.63 4.12 -28.64
C VAL A 410 11.72 2.62 -28.71
N PHE A 411 11.13 1.91 -27.74
CA PHE A 411 11.04 0.46 -27.66
C PHE A 411 9.58 0.02 -27.63
N ASP A 412 9.30 -1.11 -28.30
CA ASP A 412 8.00 -1.78 -28.28
C ASP A 412 8.03 -2.87 -27.20
N GLY A 413 7.75 -2.48 -25.96
CA GLY A 413 7.79 -3.36 -24.80
C GLY A 413 9.04 -3.20 -23.95
N GLU A 414 8.92 -3.67 -22.71
CA GLU A 414 9.93 -3.59 -21.68
C GLU A 414 11.14 -4.48 -21.99
N GLU A 415 10.91 -5.67 -22.56
CA GLU A 415 11.95 -6.66 -22.88
C GLU A 415 12.98 -6.09 -23.86
N ALA A 416 12.51 -5.44 -24.93
CA ALA A 416 13.41 -4.84 -25.93
C ALA A 416 14.24 -3.69 -25.32
N CYS A 417 13.66 -2.92 -24.39
CA CYS A 417 14.38 -1.89 -23.67
C CYS A 417 15.45 -2.51 -22.74
N PHE A 418 15.08 -3.55 -22.02
CA PHE A 418 15.98 -4.27 -21.13
C PHE A 418 17.18 -4.86 -21.85
N GLU A 419 16.95 -5.53 -22.98
CA GLU A 419 18.03 -6.07 -23.84
C GLU A 419 19.00 -4.95 -24.27
N ALA A 420 18.48 -3.79 -24.69
CA ALA A 420 19.31 -2.66 -25.08
C ALA A 420 20.11 -2.07 -23.90
N VAL A 421 19.54 -2.07 -22.68
CA VAL A 421 20.25 -1.63 -21.44
C VAL A 421 21.39 -2.58 -21.13
N ILE A 422 21.16 -3.90 -21.16
CA ILE A 422 22.20 -4.91 -20.90
C ILE A 422 23.29 -4.87 -21.96
N ALA A 423 22.92 -4.66 -23.22
CA ALA A 423 23.86 -4.52 -24.33
C ALA A 423 24.62 -3.20 -24.33
N GLN A 424 24.25 -2.25 -23.43
CA GLN A 424 24.78 -0.88 -23.40
C GLN A 424 24.57 -0.11 -24.73
N ASP A 425 23.46 -0.41 -25.43
CA ASP A 425 23.09 0.18 -26.73
C ASP A 425 22.17 1.41 -26.60
N ILE A 426 22.30 2.15 -25.51
CA ILE A 426 21.56 3.40 -25.30
C ILE A 426 22.56 4.54 -25.10
N GLU A 427 22.56 5.45 -26.07
CA GLU A 427 23.48 6.62 -26.03
C GLU A 427 23.16 7.54 -24.86
N PRO A 428 24.18 8.06 -24.14
CA PRO A 428 24.00 9.04 -23.09
C PRO A 428 23.24 10.30 -23.59
N GLY A 429 22.23 10.73 -22.82
CA GLY A 429 21.38 11.88 -23.19
C GLY A 429 20.17 11.50 -24.04
N SER A 430 19.94 10.22 -24.33
CA SER A 430 18.72 9.76 -24.98
C SER A 430 17.51 9.85 -24.06
N PHE A 431 16.35 10.15 -24.66
CA PHE A 431 15.04 10.03 -24.02
C PHE A 431 14.47 8.64 -24.33
N VAL A 432 14.43 7.76 -23.34
CA VAL A 432 13.93 6.39 -23.49
C VAL A 432 12.42 6.39 -23.40
N VAL A 433 11.76 5.83 -24.41
CA VAL A 433 10.30 5.67 -24.49
C VAL A 433 9.99 4.19 -24.65
N ILE A 434 9.21 3.64 -23.74
CA ILE A 434 8.71 2.26 -23.79
C ILE A 434 7.21 2.31 -24.08
N ARG A 435 6.79 1.66 -25.17
CA ARG A 435 5.38 1.61 -25.60
C ARG A 435 4.74 0.29 -25.21
N ASN A 436 3.41 0.25 -25.26
CA ASN A 436 2.58 -0.95 -25.10
C ASN A 436 2.60 -1.58 -23.70
N GLU A 437 3.01 -0.82 -22.67
CA GLU A 437 3.06 -1.27 -21.29
C GLU A 437 1.89 -0.74 -20.42
N GLY A 438 0.94 -0.04 -21.05
CA GLY A 438 -0.26 0.44 -20.36
C GLY A 438 -1.26 -0.67 -20.03
N PRO A 439 -2.32 -0.37 -19.25
CA PRO A 439 -3.26 -1.37 -18.72
C PRO A 439 -4.11 -2.06 -19.81
N ALA A 440 -4.21 -1.49 -21.02
CA ALA A 440 -4.97 -2.05 -22.13
C ALA A 440 -4.13 -3.07 -22.93
N GLY A 441 -3.58 -4.09 -22.29
CA GLY A 441 -2.82 -5.19 -22.94
C GLY A 441 -1.38 -5.37 -22.48
N GLY A 442 -0.84 -4.43 -21.72
CA GLY A 442 0.44 -4.53 -21.03
C GLY A 442 0.27 -4.78 -19.52
N PRO A 443 1.36 -4.80 -18.74
CA PRO A 443 1.32 -5.00 -17.29
C PRO A 443 0.67 -3.84 -16.53
N GLY A 444 0.50 -2.67 -17.15
CA GLY A 444 -0.05 -1.45 -16.54
C GLY A 444 0.94 -0.70 -15.64
N THR A 445 2.02 -1.35 -15.23
CA THR A 445 3.11 -0.77 -14.45
C THR A 445 4.44 -1.35 -14.89
N VAL A 446 5.44 -0.49 -15.11
CA VAL A 446 6.80 -0.88 -15.50
C VAL A 446 7.73 -0.58 -14.35
N SER A 447 8.57 -1.54 -13.98
CA SER A 447 9.40 -1.43 -12.78
C SER A 447 10.92 -1.50 -13.04
N TYR A 448 11.37 -1.65 -14.28
CA TYR A 448 12.81 -1.69 -14.64
C TYR A 448 13.53 -0.34 -14.64
N THR A 449 12.84 0.74 -14.30
CA THR A 449 13.46 2.08 -14.21
C THR A 449 14.60 2.17 -13.20
N HIS A 450 14.79 1.14 -12.37
CA HIS A 450 15.89 1.05 -11.41
C HIS A 450 17.18 0.42 -11.97
N LEU A 451 17.14 -0.18 -13.15
CA LEU A 451 18.38 -0.58 -13.83
C LEU A 451 19.13 0.71 -14.21
N THR A 452 20.28 0.90 -13.61
CA THR A 452 21.11 2.07 -13.87
C THR A 452 21.54 2.10 -15.33
N LEU A 453 20.81 2.89 -16.13
CA LEU A 453 21.37 3.41 -17.36
C LEU A 453 22.68 4.15 -17.00
N PRO A 454 23.75 4.07 -17.78
CA PRO A 454 25.02 4.76 -17.51
C PRO A 454 24.91 6.28 -17.62
N THR A 455 23.72 6.81 -17.44
CA THR A 455 23.39 8.23 -17.54
C THR A 455 22.86 8.76 -16.20
N SER A 456 23.34 9.88 -15.78
CA SER A 456 22.87 10.63 -14.60
C SER A 456 21.47 11.24 -14.77
N ALA A 457 20.63 10.70 -15.63
CA ALA A 457 19.28 11.17 -15.91
C ALA A 457 18.35 9.97 -16.16
N LEU A 458 17.77 9.48 -15.06
CA LEU A 458 16.52 8.74 -15.12
C LEU A 458 15.37 9.76 -15.08
N VAL A 459 14.52 9.74 -16.07
CA VAL A 459 13.22 10.39 -16.06
C VAL A 459 12.17 9.32 -15.80
#